data_dd68f01721a3f76cac340d1226e37754
#
_entry.id   dd68f01721a3f76cac340d1226e37754
#
_cell.length_a   1.000
_cell.length_b   1.000
_cell.length_c   1.000
_cell.angle_alpha   90.00
_cell.angle_beta   90.00
_cell.angle_gamma   90.00
#
_symmetry.space_group_name_H-M   'P 1'
#
loop_
_entity.id
_entity.type
_entity.pdbx_description
1 polymer ?
#
loop_
_entity_poly.entity_id
_entity_poly.type
_entity_poly.pdbx_seq_one_letter_code
_entity_poly.pdbx_strand_id
1 'polypeptide(L)'
;TLTNLTLASGEDATEIAALLNVAGAGSVSVDATGMVAAQLAAIHDAAGAADSGAGIAKIATNGITGDLAISRTGLTEIEMNGLLGKASTAANVTVDANNMSTTELQDLHDNIARIDSITNATVTTTEEAAEIGSILSKATDATVTATSMTAAELTAVAGNIGNVAAGGLGTTLTLTSAQSVDEISALMGTATTDNNVAVV
;
A
#
# COMPACT_ATOMS: atom_id res chain seq x y z
N THR A 1 15.52 -30.41 -5.55
CA THR A 1 15.23 -28.98 -5.43
C THR A 1 15.04 -28.44 -6.83
N LEU A 2 13.86 -27.86 -7.10
CA LEU A 2 13.57 -27.17 -8.37
C LEU A 2 14.31 -25.83 -8.38
N THR A 3 14.84 -25.48 -9.55
CA THR A 3 15.44 -24.17 -9.82
C THR A 3 14.79 -23.55 -11.06
N ASN A 4 14.75 -22.21 -11.13
CA ASN A 4 14.14 -21.48 -12.24
C ASN A 4 12.66 -21.84 -12.48
N LEU A 5 11.88 -21.96 -11.39
CA LEU A 5 10.44 -22.16 -11.44
C LEU A 5 9.76 -20.81 -11.68
N THR A 6 8.80 -20.75 -12.59
CA THR A 6 7.88 -19.63 -12.76
C THR A 6 6.48 -20.07 -12.39
N LEU A 7 5.84 -19.33 -11.49
CA LEU A 7 4.43 -19.51 -11.08
C LEU A 7 3.57 -18.44 -11.73
N ALA A 8 2.35 -18.79 -12.08
CA ALA A 8 1.37 -17.90 -12.69
C ALA A 8 -0.05 -18.20 -12.15
N SER A 9 -1.05 -17.47 -12.62
CA SER A 9 -2.45 -17.65 -12.17
C SER A 9 -3.13 -18.95 -12.66
N GLY A 10 -2.43 -19.73 -13.46
CA GLY A 10 -2.94 -21.04 -13.93
C GLY A 10 -2.88 -22.14 -12.88
N GLU A 11 -1.97 -22.05 -11.90
CA GLU A 11 -1.86 -22.98 -10.78
C GLU A 11 -2.81 -22.56 -9.66
N ASP A 12 -3.47 -23.53 -9.01
CA ASP A 12 -4.25 -23.23 -7.81
C ASP A 12 -3.34 -23.04 -6.57
N ALA A 13 -3.92 -22.55 -5.46
CA ALA A 13 -3.17 -22.28 -4.24
C ALA A 13 -2.46 -23.53 -3.66
N THR A 14 -3.06 -24.72 -3.83
CA THR A 14 -2.49 -25.98 -3.35
C THR A 14 -1.31 -26.41 -4.21
N GLU A 15 -1.42 -26.24 -5.52
CA GLU A 15 -0.34 -26.52 -6.48
C GLU A 15 0.85 -25.58 -6.27
N ILE A 16 0.57 -24.26 -6.11
CA ILE A 16 1.58 -23.25 -5.77
C ILE A 16 2.33 -23.65 -4.50
N ALA A 17 1.61 -23.98 -3.43
CA ALA A 17 2.20 -24.40 -2.16
C ALA A 17 3.08 -25.66 -2.32
N ALA A 18 2.62 -26.66 -3.07
CA ALA A 18 3.36 -27.89 -3.31
C ALA A 18 4.67 -27.63 -4.11
N LEU A 19 4.60 -26.78 -5.13
CA LEU A 19 5.76 -26.39 -5.95
C LEU A 19 6.79 -25.63 -5.13
N LEU A 20 6.36 -24.68 -4.29
CA LEU A 20 7.25 -23.92 -3.43
C LEU A 20 7.96 -24.77 -2.37
N ASN A 21 7.31 -25.83 -1.86
CA ASN A 21 7.93 -26.74 -0.91
C ASN A 21 9.16 -27.46 -1.46
N VAL A 22 9.19 -27.72 -2.75
CA VAL A 22 10.31 -28.42 -3.41
C VAL A 22 11.29 -27.47 -4.11
N ALA A 23 10.97 -26.18 -4.18
CA ALA A 23 11.80 -25.16 -4.79
C ALA A 23 13.00 -24.78 -3.91
N GLY A 24 14.08 -24.34 -4.55
CA GLY A 24 15.24 -23.74 -3.89
C GLY A 24 14.95 -22.31 -3.43
N ALA A 25 15.60 -21.88 -2.36
CA ALA A 25 15.48 -20.49 -1.88
C ALA A 25 15.97 -19.50 -2.96
N GLY A 26 15.21 -18.45 -3.19
CA GLY A 26 15.55 -17.39 -4.15
C GLY A 26 15.57 -17.83 -5.62
N SER A 27 14.92 -18.96 -5.95
CA SER A 27 14.95 -19.54 -7.30
C SER A 27 13.62 -19.49 -8.06
N VAL A 28 12.59 -18.89 -7.46
CA VAL A 28 11.24 -18.84 -8.01
C VAL A 28 10.92 -17.42 -8.49
N SER A 29 10.36 -17.33 -9.69
CA SER A 29 9.73 -16.12 -10.22
C SER A 29 8.20 -16.30 -10.22
N VAL A 30 7.48 -15.21 -10.09
CA VAL A 30 6.01 -15.19 -10.08
C VAL A 30 5.52 -14.16 -11.07
N ASP A 31 4.63 -14.54 -11.95
CA ASP A 31 3.78 -13.60 -12.69
C ASP A 31 2.45 -13.48 -11.94
N ALA A 32 2.25 -12.37 -11.25
CA ALA A 32 1.08 -12.17 -10.39
C ALA A 32 -0.20 -11.80 -11.16
N THR A 33 -0.11 -11.62 -12.48
CA THR A 33 -1.25 -11.22 -13.32
C THR A 33 -2.42 -12.19 -13.18
N GLY A 34 -3.55 -11.68 -12.68
CA GLY A 34 -4.77 -12.44 -12.49
C GLY A 34 -4.78 -13.40 -11.29
N MET A 35 -3.75 -13.36 -10.45
CA MET A 35 -3.75 -14.14 -9.21
C MET A 35 -4.77 -13.58 -8.21
N VAL A 36 -5.43 -14.49 -7.50
CA VAL A 36 -6.36 -14.17 -6.40
C VAL A 36 -5.67 -14.24 -5.04
N ALA A 37 -6.29 -13.65 -4.01
CA ALA A 37 -5.70 -13.57 -2.67
C ALA A 37 -5.23 -14.94 -2.12
N ALA A 38 -5.98 -16.02 -2.33
CA ALA A 38 -5.58 -17.36 -1.88
C ALA A 38 -4.28 -17.87 -2.53
N GLN A 39 -4.05 -17.53 -3.81
CA GLN A 39 -2.80 -17.86 -4.51
C GLN A 39 -1.63 -17.00 -3.98
N LEU A 40 -1.86 -15.73 -3.73
CA LEU A 40 -0.87 -14.81 -3.17
C LEU A 40 -0.49 -15.21 -1.72
N ALA A 41 -1.45 -15.60 -0.89
CA ALA A 41 -1.19 -16.18 0.43
C ALA A 41 -0.35 -17.46 0.33
N ALA A 42 -0.67 -18.35 -0.62
CA ALA A 42 0.12 -19.56 -0.85
C ALA A 42 1.56 -19.25 -1.34
N ILE A 43 1.75 -18.18 -2.10
CA ILE A 43 3.09 -17.69 -2.48
C ILE A 43 3.88 -17.25 -1.25
N HIS A 44 3.22 -16.61 -0.28
CA HIS A 44 3.90 -16.18 0.95
C HIS A 44 4.21 -17.38 1.86
N ASP A 45 3.26 -18.26 2.11
CA ASP A 45 3.33 -19.28 3.15
C ASP A 45 3.79 -20.65 2.66
N ALA A 46 3.67 -20.95 1.36
CA ALA A 46 3.78 -22.30 0.82
C ALA A 46 2.80 -23.26 1.56
N ALA A 47 3.23 -24.47 1.94
CA ALA A 47 2.45 -25.38 2.77
C ALA A 47 2.76 -25.22 4.28
N GLY A 48 3.33 -24.10 4.67
CA GLY A 48 3.58 -23.75 6.07
C GLY A 48 2.32 -23.30 6.81
N ALA A 49 2.50 -22.94 8.08
CA ALA A 49 1.45 -22.23 8.81
C ALA A 49 1.22 -20.83 8.19
N ALA A 50 0.04 -20.27 8.40
CA ALA A 50 -0.24 -18.89 8.01
C ALA A 50 0.84 -17.93 8.56
N ASP A 51 1.21 -16.94 7.76
CA ASP A 51 2.26 -15.95 8.06
C ASP A 51 3.67 -16.55 8.26
N SER A 52 3.89 -17.78 7.79
CA SER A 52 5.18 -18.46 7.98
C SER A 52 6.32 -17.87 7.14
N GLY A 53 6.01 -17.22 6.03
CA GLY A 53 6.99 -16.70 5.07
C GLY A 53 7.81 -17.80 4.37
N ALA A 54 7.41 -19.07 4.50
CA ALA A 54 8.16 -20.19 3.96
C ALA A 54 8.21 -20.16 2.42
N GLY A 55 7.12 -19.72 1.78
CA GLY A 55 7.01 -19.56 0.34
C GLY A 55 7.76 -18.33 -0.15
N ILE A 56 7.56 -17.18 0.49
CA ILE A 56 8.20 -15.93 0.06
C ILE A 56 9.73 -15.98 0.14
N ALA A 57 10.29 -16.83 1.02
CA ALA A 57 11.72 -17.09 1.08
C ALA A 57 12.26 -17.82 -0.17
N LYS A 58 11.39 -18.48 -0.95
CA LYS A 58 11.73 -19.15 -2.20
C LYS A 58 11.74 -18.19 -3.40
N ILE A 59 11.04 -17.06 -3.28
CA ILE A 59 10.95 -16.08 -4.35
C ILE A 59 12.26 -15.31 -4.48
N ALA A 60 12.71 -15.15 -5.71
CA ALA A 60 13.89 -14.35 -6.04
C ALA A 60 13.69 -12.88 -5.61
N THR A 61 14.79 -12.16 -5.41
CA THR A 61 14.76 -10.72 -5.23
C THR A 61 14.15 -10.08 -6.48
N ASN A 62 13.13 -9.22 -6.31
CA ASN A 62 12.33 -8.66 -7.41
C ASN A 62 11.71 -9.74 -8.31
N GLY A 63 11.39 -10.91 -7.73
CA GLY A 63 10.90 -12.07 -8.47
C GLY A 63 9.41 -12.07 -8.74
N ILE A 64 8.63 -11.12 -8.19
CA ILE A 64 7.22 -10.96 -8.50
C ILE A 64 7.08 -9.89 -9.59
N THR A 65 6.46 -10.26 -10.69
CA THR A 65 6.22 -9.43 -11.87
C THR A 65 4.74 -9.44 -12.26
N GLY A 66 4.38 -8.74 -13.32
CA GLY A 66 3.00 -8.66 -13.78
C GLY A 66 2.11 -7.75 -12.92
N ASP A 67 0.80 -7.93 -12.99
CA ASP A 67 -0.18 -7.11 -12.26
C ASP A 67 -0.40 -7.71 -10.86
N LEU A 68 0.25 -7.14 -9.85
CA LEU A 68 0.10 -7.54 -8.44
C LEU A 68 -0.96 -6.67 -7.76
N ALA A 69 -2.10 -7.26 -7.41
CA ALA A 69 -3.16 -6.60 -6.66
C ALA A 69 -3.08 -6.98 -5.17
N ILE A 70 -2.83 -5.99 -4.33
CA ILE A 70 -2.74 -6.13 -2.86
C ILE A 70 -4.00 -5.56 -2.23
N SER A 71 -4.62 -6.33 -1.33
CA SER A 71 -5.77 -5.87 -0.55
C SER A 71 -5.80 -6.61 0.79
N ARG A 72 -6.28 -5.93 1.82
CA ARG A 72 -6.55 -6.55 3.12
C ARG A 72 -7.64 -7.64 3.04
N THR A 73 -8.45 -7.63 2.00
CA THR A 73 -9.42 -8.68 1.76
C THR A 73 -8.73 -9.96 1.31
N GLY A 74 -8.49 -10.85 2.26
CA GLY A 74 -7.90 -12.18 2.01
C GLY A 74 -6.38 -12.27 2.12
N LEU A 75 -5.70 -11.17 2.49
CA LEU A 75 -4.28 -11.17 2.85
C LEU A 75 -4.09 -10.57 4.25
N THR A 76 -3.15 -11.11 5.00
CA THR A 76 -2.69 -10.53 6.27
C THR A 76 -1.66 -9.42 6.01
N GLU A 77 -1.36 -8.61 7.03
CA GLU A 77 -0.30 -7.60 7.00
C GLU A 77 1.05 -8.22 6.61
N ILE A 78 1.41 -9.34 7.24
CA ILE A 78 2.69 -10.02 7.00
C ILE A 78 2.78 -10.53 5.55
N GLU A 79 1.70 -11.09 5.01
CA GLU A 79 1.63 -11.53 3.62
C GLU A 79 1.77 -10.35 2.65
N MET A 80 1.05 -9.26 2.89
CA MET A 80 1.11 -8.07 2.05
C MET A 80 2.53 -7.49 2.01
N ASN A 81 3.15 -7.29 3.17
CA ASN A 81 4.51 -6.76 3.27
C ASN A 81 5.54 -7.69 2.61
N GLY A 82 5.42 -9.01 2.82
CA GLY A 82 6.27 -10.00 2.17
C GLY A 82 6.18 -9.95 0.64
N LEU A 83 4.97 -9.88 0.09
CA LEU A 83 4.72 -9.80 -1.35
C LEU A 83 5.29 -8.48 -1.94
N LEU A 84 5.00 -7.35 -1.30
CA LEU A 84 5.54 -6.04 -1.71
C LEU A 84 7.08 -6.03 -1.68
N GLY A 85 7.68 -6.62 -0.64
CA GLY A 85 9.15 -6.73 -0.53
C GLY A 85 9.81 -7.54 -1.66
N LYS A 86 9.04 -8.40 -2.35
CA LYS A 86 9.51 -9.20 -3.50
C LYS A 86 9.02 -8.69 -4.85
N ALA A 87 8.13 -7.71 -4.89
CA ALA A 87 7.67 -7.13 -6.14
C ALA A 87 8.83 -6.46 -6.90
N SER A 88 8.85 -6.68 -8.20
CA SER A 88 9.75 -5.98 -9.11
C SER A 88 9.30 -4.54 -9.30
N THR A 89 10.22 -3.63 -9.54
CA THR A 89 9.88 -2.26 -9.99
C THR A 89 9.26 -2.21 -11.39
N ALA A 90 9.26 -3.33 -12.12
CA ALA A 90 8.57 -3.48 -13.39
C ALA A 90 7.19 -4.16 -13.25
N ALA A 91 6.80 -4.56 -12.04
CA ALA A 91 5.45 -5.03 -11.76
C ALA A 91 4.49 -3.83 -11.71
N ASN A 92 3.25 -4.03 -12.12
CA ASN A 92 2.18 -3.05 -11.92
C ASN A 92 1.51 -3.36 -10.58
N VAL A 93 1.97 -2.71 -9.52
CA VAL A 93 1.48 -2.96 -8.16
C VAL A 93 0.37 -2.01 -7.80
N THR A 94 -0.83 -2.55 -7.61
CA THR A 94 -1.99 -1.80 -7.15
C THR A 94 -2.38 -2.21 -5.73
N VAL A 95 -2.69 -1.25 -4.87
CA VAL A 95 -3.07 -1.50 -3.47
C VAL A 95 -4.44 -0.92 -3.19
N ASP A 96 -5.36 -1.74 -2.70
CA ASP A 96 -6.60 -1.27 -2.07
C ASP A 96 -6.36 -1.10 -0.57
N ALA A 97 -6.21 0.14 -0.13
CA ALA A 97 -5.88 0.50 1.25
C ALA A 97 -7.12 0.63 2.16
N ASN A 98 -8.28 0.13 1.74
CA ASN A 98 -9.51 0.20 2.53
C ASN A 98 -9.35 -0.48 3.89
N ASN A 99 -9.60 0.26 4.97
CA ASN A 99 -9.48 -0.18 6.36
C ASN A 99 -8.07 -0.67 6.76
N MET A 100 -7.02 -0.24 6.10
CA MET A 100 -5.65 -0.51 6.55
C MET A 100 -5.36 0.22 7.86
N SER A 101 -4.62 -0.46 8.73
CA SER A 101 -4.09 0.10 9.97
C SER A 101 -2.89 1.02 9.69
N THR A 102 -2.48 1.79 10.70
CA THR A 102 -1.25 2.61 10.64
C THR A 102 -0.01 1.76 10.30
N THR A 103 0.11 0.55 10.88
CA THR A 103 1.25 -0.33 10.58
C THR A 103 1.25 -0.78 9.12
N GLU A 104 0.08 -1.12 8.58
CA GLU A 104 -0.04 -1.50 7.17
C GLU A 104 0.26 -0.31 6.23
N LEU A 105 -0.15 0.91 6.59
CA LEU A 105 0.21 2.12 5.84
C LEU A 105 1.71 2.41 5.92
N GLN A 106 2.37 2.15 7.06
CA GLN A 106 3.82 2.23 7.20
C GLN A 106 4.52 1.22 6.26
N ASP A 107 4.03 -0.03 6.19
CA ASP A 107 4.55 -1.03 5.26
C ASP A 107 4.40 -0.59 3.79
N LEU A 108 3.29 0.08 3.43
CA LEU A 108 3.15 0.69 2.11
C LEU A 108 4.19 1.79 1.88
N HIS A 109 4.40 2.67 2.87
CA HIS A 109 5.43 3.71 2.78
C HIS A 109 6.82 3.10 2.55
N ASP A 110 7.20 2.09 3.30
CA ASP A 110 8.50 1.42 3.19
C ASP A 110 8.71 0.75 1.82
N ASN A 111 7.62 0.35 1.16
CA ASN A 111 7.63 -0.26 -0.17
C ASN A 111 7.15 0.68 -1.29
N ILE A 112 6.98 1.98 -1.03
CA ILE A 112 6.31 2.92 -1.94
C ILE A 112 6.91 2.99 -3.35
N ALA A 113 8.22 2.75 -3.47
CA ALA A 113 8.92 2.75 -4.75
C ALA A 113 8.48 1.61 -5.69
N ARG A 114 7.80 0.59 -5.16
CA ARG A 114 7.28 -0.57 -5.91
C ARG A 114 5.80 -0.46 -6.22
N ILE A 115 5.11 0.49 -5.60
CA ILE A 115 3.67 0.67 -5.73
C ILE A 115 3.39 1.68 -6.84
N ASP A 116 2.50 1.33 -7.75
CA ASP A 116 2.07 2.21 -8.85
C ASP A 116 0.87 3.04 -8.46
N SER A 117 -0.11 2.43 -7.79
CA SER A 117 -1.30 3.15 -7.34
C SER A 117 -1.87 2.59 -6.02
N ILE A 118 -2.47 3.49 -5.24
CA ILE A 118 -3.19 3.17 -4.01
C ILE A 118 -4.62 3.71 -4.14
N THR A 119 -5.61 2.88 -3.86
CA THR A 119 -7.03 3.28 -3.81
C THR A 119 -7.55 3.22 -2.39
N ASN A 120 -8.61 3.97 -2.10
CA ASN A 120 -9.31 3.97 -0.80
C ASN A 120 -8.42 4.26 0.42
N ALA A 121 -7.31 4.98 0.24
CA ALA A 121 -6.44 5.33 1.36
C ALA A 121 -7.14 6.31 2.32
N THR A 122 -7.00 6.05 3.62
CA THR A 122 -7.40 6.99 4.67
C THR A 122 -6.19 7.30 5.52
N VAL A 123 -5.72 8.56 5.48
CA VAL A 123 -4.60 9.03 6.30
C VAL A 123 -5.08 9.91 7.45
N THR A 124 -4.39 9.83 8.58
CA THR A 124 -4.76 10.48 9.84
C THR A 124 -3.51 11.12 10.47
N THR A 125 -3.60 11.59 11.69
CA THR A 125 -2.48 12.10 12.51
C THR A 125 -1.63 11.00 13.14
N THR A 126 -1.93 9.74 12.88
CA THR A 126 -1.11 8.62 13.37
C THR A 126 0.05 8.31 12.42
N GLU A 127 -0.03 8.76 11.18
CA GLU A 127 1.04 8.67 10.19
C GLU A 127 1.93 9.92 10.25
N GLU A 128 3.22 9.76 10.05
CA GLU A 128 4.14 10.89 9.96
C GLU A 128 4.00 11.65 8.61
N ALA A 129 4.43 12.90 8.55
CA ALA A 129 4.34 13.72 7.34
C ALA A 129 4.98 13.06 6.10
N ALA A 130 6.07 12.32 6.27
CA ALA A 130 6.73 11.59 5.17
C ALA A 130 5.88 10.43 4.66
N GLU A 131 5.22 9.69 5.56
CA GLU A 131 4.30 8.60 5.23
C GLU A 131 3.08 9.13 4.49
N ILE A 132 2.42 10.16 5.05
CA ILE A 132 1.30 10.86 4.43
C ILE A 132 1.66 11.30 3.00
N GLY A 133 2.80 11.98 2.85
CA GLY A 133 3.25 12.47 1.54
C GLY A 133 3.47 11.34 0.54
N SER A 134 4.10 10.25 0.93
CA SER A 134 4.39 9.12 0.04
C SER A 134 3.12 8.35 -0.35
N ILE A 135 2.23 8.07 0.60
CA ILE A 135 0.96 7.38 0.36
C ILE A 135 0.09 8.22 -0.58
N LEU A 136 -0.10 9.50 -0.26
CA LEU A 136 -0.90 10.40 -1.09
C LEU A 136 -0.31 10.59 -2.49
N SER A 137 1.01 10.55 -2.66
CA SER A 137 1.65 10.67 -3.98
C SER A 137 1.24 9.54 -4.95
N LYS A 138 0.81 8.40 -4.42
CA LYS A 138 0.35 7.22 -5.18
C LYS A 138 -1.16 7.02 -5.11
N ALA A 139 -1.84 7.76 -4.25
CA ALA A 139 -3.27 7.59 -4.02
C ALA A 139 -4.12 8.17 -5.17
N THR A 140 -5.29 7.58 -5.32
CA THR A 140 -6.42 8.15 -6.06
C THR A 140 -7.60 8.22 -5.12
N ASP A 141 -8.25 9.40 -5.04
CA ASP A 141 -9.44 9.63 -4.20
C ASP A 141 -9.24 9.30 -2.70
N ALA A 142 -8.07 9.66 -2.14
CA ALA A 142 -7.79 9.46 -0.73
C ALA A 142 -8.69 10.31 0.17
N THR A 143 -8.92 9.83 1.39
CA THR A 143 -9.52 10.61 2.48
C THR A 143 -8.47 10.99 3.51
N VAL A 144 -8.63 12.17 4.12
CA VAL A 144 -7.69 12.71 5.11
C VAL A 144 -8.47 13.16 6.35
N THR A 145 -8.12 12.62 7.51
CA THR A 145 -8.64 13.11 8.78
C THR A 145 -7.68 14.15 9.35
N ALA A 146 -7.96 15.42 9.08
CA ALA A 146 -7.03 16.52 9.37
C ALA A 146 -7.05 17.01 10.84
N THR A 147 -7.88 16.45 11.70
CA THR A 147 -8.00 16.87 13.11
C THR A 147 -6.66 16.70 13.84
N SER A 148 -6.13 17.79 14.35
CA SER A 148 -4.87 17.85 15.10
C SER A 148 -3.61 17.53 14.27
N MET A 149 -3.68 17.56 12.95
CA MET A 149 -2.49 17.45 12.10
C MET A 149 -1.50 18.60 12.40
N THR A 150 -0.24 18.25 12.42
CA THR A 150 0.86 19.23 12.51
C THR A 150 1.00 20.03 11.21
N ALA A 151 1.76 21.13 11.27
CA ALA A 151 2.04 21.92 10.07
C ALA A 151 2.75 21.10 8.97
N ALA A 152 3.66 20.20 9.36
CA ALA A 152 4.38 19.34 8.41
C ALA A 152 3.44 18.34 7.70
N GLU A 153 2.52 17.73 8.44
CA GLU A 153 1.52 16.82 7.88
C GLU A 153 0.56 17.54 6.93
N LEU A 154 0.09 18.73 7.30
CA LEU A 154 -0.75 19.56 6.44
C LEU A 154 -0.02 20.00 5.16
N THR A 155 1.28 20.32 5.24
CA THR A 155 2.11 20.60 4.07
C THR A 155 2.21 19.35 3.16
N ALA A 156 2.38 18.17 3.74
CA ALA A 156 2.39 16.91 2.96
C ALA A 156 1.04 16.65 2.26
N VAL A 157 -0.07 16.91 2.94
CA VAL A 157 -1.42 16.84 2.34
C VAL A 157 -1.57 17.85 1.22
N ALA A 158 -1.23 19.12 1.45
CA ALA A 158 -1.36 20.20 0.47
C ALA A 158 -0.54 19.92 -0.80
N GLY A 159 0.67 19.38 -0.64
CA GLY A 159 1.53 18.97 -1.76
C GLY A 159 0.97 17.86 -2.64
N ASN A 160 -0.01 17.11 -2.12
CA ASN A 160 -0.66 15.98 -2.82
C ASN A 160 -2.18 16.17 -2.93
N ILE A 161 -2.66 17.39 -2.83
CA ILE A 161 -4.10 17.68 -2.71
C ILE A 161 -4.93 17.18 -3.91
N GLY A 162 -4.32 17.10 -5.09
CA GLY A 162 -4.96 16.58 -6.30
C GLY A 162 -5.32 15.09 -6.22
N ASN A 163 -4.77 14.37 -5.24
CA ASN A 163 -5.02 12.95 -5.01
C ASN A 163 -5.98 12.70 -3.82
N VAL A 164 -6.43 13.77 -3.19
CA VAL A 164 -7.47 13.73 -2.15
C VAL A 164 -8.82 13.89 -2.81
N ALA A 165 -9.77 13.03 -2.46
CA ALA A 165 -11.12 13.08 -3.01
C ALA A 165 -11.79 14.45 -2.76
N ALA A 166 -12.68 14.85 -3.63
CA ALA A 166 -13.52 16.04 -3.41
C ALA A 166 -14.34 15.84 -2.13
N GLY A 167 -14.11 16.71 -1.13
CA GLY A 167 -14.66 16.53 0.22
C GLY A 167 -13.98 15.46 1.07
N GLY A 168 -12.86 14.90 0.58
CA GLY A 168 -12.07 13.89 1.30
C GLY A 168 -11.22 14.46 2.44
N LEU A 169 -11.13 15.78 2.57
CA LEU A 169 -10.51 16.43 3.73
C LEU A 169 -11.57 16.58 4.83
N GLY A 170 -11.66 15.57 5.70
CA GLY A 170 -12.69 15.46 6.75
C GLY A 170 -12.31 16.18 8.05
N THR A 171 -13.33 16.56 8.82
CA THR A 171 -13.28 17.02 10.21
C THR A 171 -12.69 18.42 10.44
N THR A 172 -12.02 18.66 11.59
CA THR A 172 -11.53 19.99 11.97
C THR A 172 -10.17 20.24 11.35
N LEU A 173 -10.06 21.29 10.54
CA LEU A 173 -8.80 21.73 9.94
C LEU A 173 -8.29 22.96 10.69
N THR A 174 -7.11 22.91 11.28
CA THR A 174 -6.44 24.04 11.92
C THR A 174 -5.28 24.51 11.08
N LEU A 175 -5.43 25.67 10.44
CA LEU A 175 -4.40 26.31 9.63
C LEU A 175 -3.62 27.32 10.48
N THR A 176 -2.33 27.39 10.27
CA THR A 176 -1.44 28.30 11.02
C THR A 176 -0.62 29.15 10.05
N SER A 177 0.12 30.12 10.56
CA SER A 177 1.09 30.90 9.78
C SER A 177 2.29 30.06 9.27
N ALA A 178 2.38 28.79 9.61
CA ALA A 178 3.40 27.89 9.10
C ALA A 178 3.09 27.37 7.67
N GLN A 179 1.81 27.40 7.26
CA GLN A 179 1.42 27.09 5.88
C GLN A 179 1.54 28.33 4.98
N SER A 180 2.00 28.12 3.76
CA SER A 180 1.97 29.15 2.72
C SER A 180 0.54 29.48 2.28
N VAL A 181 0.35 30.62 1.62
CA VAL A 181 -0.96 31.03 1.07
C VAL A 181 -1.49 30.00 0.07
N ASP A 182 -0.61 29.40 -0.73
CA ASP A 182 -0.99 28.41 -1.73
C ASP A 182 -1.45 27.10 -1.06
N GLU A 183 -0.77 26.64 -0.01
CA GLU A 183 -1.16 25.48 0.79
C GLU A 183 -2.52 25.71 1.48
N ILE A 184 -2.71 26.87 2.10
CA ILE A 184 -3.99 27.23 2.70
C ILE A 184 -5.11 27.21 1.67
N SER A 185 -4.87 27.81 0.50
CA SER A 185 -5.86 27.85 -0.59
C SER A 185 -6.23 26.44 -1.08
N ALA A 186 -5.24 25.56 -1.25
CA ALA A 186 -5.42 24.19 -1.68
C ALA A 186 -6.22 23.36 -0.66
N LEU A 187 -5.86 23.44 0.62
CA LEU A 187 -6.55 22.73 1.71
C LEU A 187 -7.99 23.23 1.87
N MET A 188 -8.22 24.54 1.84
CA MET A 188 -9.57 25.11 1.92
C MET A 188 -10.43 24.77 0.71
N GLY A 189 -9.85 24.67 -0.49
CA GLY A 189 -10.57 24.29 -1.70
C GLY A 189 -11.06 22.84 -1.71
N THR A 190 -10.44 21.97 -0.90
CA THR A 190 -10.79 20.54 -0.78
C THR A 190 -11.63 20.24 0.47
N ALA A 191 -11.62 21.15 1.46
CA ALA A 191 -12.44 21.03 2.66
C ALA A 191 -13.93 21.09 2.31
N THR A 192 -14.75 20.30 3.04
CA THR A 192 -16.20 20.37 2.91
C THR A 192 -16.77 21.59 3.64
N THR A 193 -17.98 22.01 3.29
CA THR A 193 -18.71 23.08 3.99
C THR A 193 -19.02 22.76 5.45
N ASP A 194 -19.00 21.48 5.82
CA ASP A 194 -19.24 21.00 7.18
C ASP A 194 -17.95 20.95 8.04
N ASN A 195 -16.79 21.27 7.45
CA ASN A 195 -15.53 21.28 8.18
C ASN A 195 -15.42 22.56 9.05
N ASN A 196 -15.05 22.37 10.31
CA ASN A 196 -14.64 23.47 11.16
C ASN A 196 -13.20 23.88 10.76
N VAL A 197 -13.07 24.95 9.99
CA VAL A 197 -11.77 25.51 9.62
C VAL A 197 -11.43 26.63 10.60
N ALA A 198 -10.34 26.45 11.37
CA ALA A 198 -9.76 27.48 12.21
C ALA A 198 -8.46 27.99 11.58
N VAL A 199 -8.25 29.29 11.57
CA VAL A 199 -7.00 29.94 11.15
C VAL A 199 -6.44 30.66 12.38
N VAL A 200 -5.23 30.30 12.80
CA VAL A 200 -4.56 30.85 13.98
C VAL A 200 -3.15 31.36 13.67
#